data_a59bdbc03be6a109718ebed46d761f1e
#
_entry.id   a59bdbc03be6a109718ebed46d761f1e
#
_cell.length_a   1.000
_cell.length_b   1.000
_cell.length_c   1.000
_cell.angle_alpha   90.00
_cell.angle_beta   90.00
_cell.angle_gamma   90.00
#
_symmetry.space_group_name_H-M   'P 1'
#
loop_
_entity.id
_entity.type
_entity.pdbx_description
1 polymer ?
#
loop_
_entity_poly.entity_id
_entity_poly.type
_entity_poly.pdbx_seq_one_letter_code
_entity_poly.pdbx_strand_id
1 'polypeptide(L)'
;TVGCRRNIKPEMAEVKGKRLLIAAEMQEGARLNDSTVKQLCSTDDVFAEKKYKDPFSFKPCHTLVLYTNHLPRVSASDDGIWRRLIVIPFNAKITGKSDIKNYSEYLYDNAGGAILAWVIDGSKKVIELNYQIPVPDCVQEAINEYRSQNDWFSHFIEDKCVVGDDYKESSSLLYQTYRNYCIDTNEYVRSTADFYFALENAGYDRITQNRRRYFKGLRIRTEDDFEEEFLD
;
A
#
# COMPACT_ATOMS: atom_id res chain seq x y z
N THR A 1 1.38 -20.53 27.31
CA THR A 1 1.87 -19.13 27.41
C THR A 1 2.88 -18.94 26.30
N VAL A 2 2.44 -18.51 25.12
CA VAL A 2 3.32 -18.16 24.01
C VAL A 2 4.02 -16.86 24.42
N GLY A 3 5.32 -16.93 24.67
CA GLY A 3 6.15 -15.79 24.99
C GLY A 3 6.20 -14.82 23.81
N CYS A 4 5.27 -13.90 23.75
CA CYS A 4 5.30 -12.80 22.81
C CYS A 4 6.50 -11.91 23.20
N ARG A 5 7.59 -11.97 22.43
CA ARG A 5 8.66 -10.96 22.55
C ARG A 5 8.00 -9.60 22.33
N ARG A 6 7.83 -8.83 23.40
CA ARG A 6 7.37 -7.45 23.32
C ARG A 6 8.39 -6.66 22.51
N ASN A 7 8.08 -6.38 21.27
CA ASN A 7 8.84 -5.41 20.49
C ASN A 7 8.48 -4.03 21.07
N ILE A 8 9.33 -3.53 21.95
CA ILE A 8 9.26 -2.17 22.49
C ILE A 8 9.42 -1.24 21.30
N LYS A 9 8.38 -0.45 21.00
CA LYS A 9 8.40 0.59 19.97
C LYS A 9 8.30 1.95 20.67
N PRO A 10 9.42 2.52 21.13
CA PRO A 10 9.40 3.81 21.85
C PRO A 10 8.82 4.95 21.00
N GLU A 11 8.94 4.86 19.66
CA GLU A 11 8.38 5.82 18.71
C GLU A 11 6.85 5.93 18.84
N MET A 12 6.18 4.81 19.13
CA MET A 12 4.73 4.80 19.33
C MET A 12 4.29 5.58 20.58
N ALA A 13 5.18 5.72 21.57
CA ALA A 13 4.90 6.46 22.78
C ALA A 13 4.93 7.98 22.57
N GLU A 14 5.63 8.46 21.54
CA GLU A 14 5.71 9.89 21.20
C GLU A 14 4.48 10.40 20.47
N VAL A 15 3.69 9.48 19.90
CA VAL A 15 2.49 9.80 19.14
C VAL A 15 1.31 10.17 20.03
N LYS A 16 1.35 9.77 21.30
CA LYS A 16 0.26 10.05 22.26
C LYS A 16 -0.07 11.53 22.34
N GLY A 17 -1.35 11.86 22.10
CA GLY A 17 -1.87 13.23 22.19
C GLY A 17 -1.52 14.15 21.01
N LYS A 18 -0.80 13.66 20.01
CA LYS A 18 -0.57 14.41 18.78
C LYS A 18 -1.84 14.44 17.93
N ARG A 19 -2.06 15.56 17.23
CA ARG A 19 -3.20 15.75 16.33
C ARG A 19 -2.83 15.53 14.87
N LEU A 20 -1.57 15.78 14.52
CA LEU A 20 -1.04 15.63 13.18
C LEU A 20 0.35 14.98 13.27
N LEU A 21 0.55 13.95 12.49
CA LEU A 21 1.85 13.30 12.28
C LEU A 21 2.23 13.49 10.83
N ILE A 22 3.38 14.08 10.60
CA ILE A 22 3.90 14.29 9.26
C ILE A 22 5.16 13.44 9.11
N ALA A 23 5.14 12.55 8.13
CA ALA A 23 6.31 11.80 7.68
C ALA A 23 6.74 12.34 6.32
N ALA A 24 8.04 12.48 6.14
CA ALA A 24 8.65 13.03 4.94
C ALA A 24 9.54 12.01 4.28
N GLU A 25 9.65 12.12 2.96
CA GLU A 25 10.65 11.48 2.10
C GLU A 25 10.87 9.99 2.37
N MET A 26 10.24 9.16 1.57
CA MET A 26 10.57 7.74 1.51
C MET A 26 11.56 7.49 0.37
N GLN A 27 12.51 6.61 0.61
CA GLN A 27 13.39 6.12 -0.45
C GLN A 27 12.57 5.37 -1.49
N GLU A 28 12.98 5.46 -2.74
CA GLU A 28 12.40 4.66 -3.82
C GLU A 28 12.45 3.17 -3.47
N GLY A 29 11.34 2.46 -3.74
CA GLY A 29 11.20 1.05 -3.42
C GLY A 29 10.96 0.74 -1.93
N ALA A 30 10.90 1.73 -1.04
CA ALA A 30 10.58 1.52 0.35
C ALA A 30 9.20 0.87 0.51
N ARG A 31 9.06 -0.04 1.48
CA ARG A 31 7.80 -0.71 1.80
C ARG A 31 7.16 -0.09 3.03
N LEU A 32 5.86 0.19 2.93
CA LEU A 32 5.07 0.62 4.06
C LEU A 32 4.90 -0.54 5.06
N ASN A 33 5.01 -0.25 6.34
CA ASN A 33 4.68 -1.23 7.37
C ASN A 33 3.16 -1.20 7.62
N ASP A 34 2.42 -2.05 6.90
CA ASP A 34 0.97 -2.11 6.89
C ASP A 34 0.39 -2.26 8.31
N SER A 35 1.01 -3.10 9.15
CA SER A 35 0.54 -3.31 10.52
C SER A 35 0.70 -2.07 11.40
N THR A 36 1.80 -1.33 11.24
CA THR A 36 2.04 -0.08 11.97
C THR A 36 1.07 1.01 11.52
N VAL A 37 0.83 1.16 10.22
CA VAL A 37 -0.14 2.14 9.70
C VAL A 37 -1.55 1.81 10.17
N LYS A 38 -1.96 0.53 10.08
CA LYS A 38 -3.27 0.10 10.59
C LYS A 38 -3.43 0.40 12.08
N GLN A 39 -2.39 0.18 12.86
CA GLN A 39 -2.39 0.47 14.30
C GLN A 39 -2.50 1.97 14.57
N LEU A 40 -1.73 2.80 13.86
CA LEU A 40 -1.76 4.27 13.99
C LEU A 40 -3.08 4.89 13.53
N CYS A 41 -3.73 4.29 12.53
CA CYS A 41 -5.02 4.73 11.98
C CYS A 41 -6.21 3.93 12.55
N SER A 42 -6.06 3.26 13.70
CA SER A 42 -7.13 2.54 14.38
C SER A 42 -7.86 3.43 15.38
N THR A 43 -9.10 3.06 15.69
CA THR A 43 -9.87 3.57 16.81
C THR A 43 -9.64 2.77 18.10
N ASP A 44 -8.87 1.68 18.01
CA ASP A 44 -8.55 0.81 19.14
C ASP A 44 -7.41 1.37 19.98
N ASP A 45 -7.30 0.89 21.21
CA ASP A 45 -6.22 1.28 22.10
C ASP A 45 -4.87 0.75 21.57
N VAL A 46 -3.93 1.64 21.42
CA VAL A 46 -2.55 1.33 21.06
C VAL A 46 -1.71 1.23 22.33
N PHE A 47 -1.04 0.09 22.46
CA PHE A 47 -0.11 -0.15 23.55
C PHE A 47 1.27 0.39 23.19
N ALA A 48 1.85 1.18 24.09
CA ALA A 48 3.17 1.78 23.91
C ALA A 48 3.97 1.73 25.22
N GLU A 49 5.29 1.72 25.08
CA GLU A 49 6.20 1.66 26.20
C GLU A 49 7.38 2.62 25.93
N LYS A 50 7.64 3.53 26.86
CA LYS A 50 8.86 4.35 26.85
C LYS A 50 10.00 3.57 27.48
N LYS A 51 11.22 3.77 26.97
CA LYS A 51 12.41 3.15 27.54
C LYS A 51 12.50 3.43 29.04
N TYR A 52 12.59 2.38 29.85
CA TYR A 52 12.67 2.45 31.31
C TYR A 52 11.44 3.06 32.02
N LYS A 53 10.26 3.02 31.41
CA LYS A 53 9.01 3.47 32.05
C LYS A 53 7.93 2.39 31.92
N ASP A 54 6.92 2.48 32.78
CA ASP A 54 5.77 1.60 32.71
C ASP A 54 5.04 1.73 31.37
N PRO A 55 4.57 0.61 30.81
CA PRO A 55 3.77 0.61 29.61
C PRO A 55 2.43 1.28 29.83
N PHE A 56 1.87 1.86 28.78
CA PHE A 56 0.57 2.52 28.81
C PHE A 56 -0.18 2.29 27.50
N SER A 57 -1.51 2.48 27.55
CA SER A 57 -2.36 2.48 26.36
C SER A 57 -2.87 3.88 26.07
N PHE A 58 -3.13 4.15 24.79
CA PHE A 58 -3.78 5.38 24.34
C PHE A 58 -4.58 5.13 23.07
N LYS A 59 -5.62 5.93 22.84
CA LYS A 59 -6.35 5.95 21.57
C LYS A 59 -5.66 6.94 20.62
N PRO A 60 -5.34 6.52 19.37
CA PRO A 60 -4.91 7.44 18.33
C PRO A 60 -5.95 8.54 18.10
N CYS A 61 -5.51 9.78 18.03
CA CYS A 61 -6.37 10.94 17.77
C CYS A 61 -5.77 11.89 16.73
N HIS A 62 -4.88 11.36 15.91
CA HIS A 62 -4.11 12.11 14.92
C HIS A 62 -4.50 11.72 13.50
N THR A 63 -4.21 12.62 12.57
CA THR A 63 -4.15 12.33 11.13
C THR A 63 -2.70 12.08 10.77
N LEU A 64 -2.44 10.98 10.05
CA LEU A 64 -1.12 10.66 9.51
C LEU A 64 -1.04 11.18 8.07
N VAL A 65 -0.04 12.00 7.80
CA VAL A 65 0.25 12.54 6.48
C VAL A 65 1.66 12.13 6.07
N LEU A 66 1.78 11.55 4.90
CA LEU A 66 3.05 11.26 4.26
C LEU A 66 3.15 12.10 2.99
N TYR A 67 4.19 12.94 2.87
CA TYR A 67 4.51 13.58 1.60
C TYR A 67 5.80 12.97 1.02
N THR A 68 5.74 12.57 -0.23
CA THR A 68 6.85 11.84 -0.86
C THR A 68 6.77 11.97 -2.38
N ASN A 69 7.92 11.90 -3.04
CA ASN A 69 8.00 11.79 -4.50
C ASN A 69 7.83 10.34 -4.98
N HIS A 70 8.02 9.37 -4.10
CA HIS A 70 7.93 7.95 -4.41
C HIS A 70 6.92 7.28 -3.48
N LEU A 71 5.82 6.81 -4.04
CA LEU A 71 4.83 6.07 -3.26
C LEU A 71 5.46 4.76 -2.76
N PRO A 72 5.33 4.45 -1.45
CA PRO A 72 5.89 3.22 -0.88
C PRO A 72 5.14 1.98 -1.40
N ARG A 73 5.80 0.84 -1.46
CA ARG A 73 5.13 -0.42 -1.78
C ARG A 73 4.17 -0.82 -0.66
N VAL A 74 2.97 -1.25 -1.05
CA VAL A 74 1.88 -1.67 -0.16
C VAL A 74 1.40 -3.06 -0.59
N SER A 75 0.85 -3.86 0.31
CA SER A 75 0.24 -5.13 -0.05
C SER A 75 -1.05 -4.91 -0.84
N ALA A 76 -1.10 -5.32 -2.11
CA ALA A 76 -2.27 -5.15 -2.98
C ALA A 76 -3.51 -5.89 -2.45
N SER A 77 -3.31 -7.07 -1.85
CA SER A 77 -4.37 -7.94 -1.33
C SER A 77 -4.93 -7.52 0.04
N ASP A 78 -4.41 -6.45 0.65
CA ASP A 78 -4.81 -6.02 1.99
C ASP A 78 -5.81 -4.86 1.94
N ASP A 79 -7.09 -5.14 1.74
CA ASP A 79 -8.16 -4.14 1.76
C ASP A 79 -8.20 -3.31 3.05
N GLY A 80 -7.67 -3.85 4.15
CA GLY A 80 -7.56 -3.15 5.42
C GLY A 80 -6.65 -1.93 5.37
N ILE A 81 -5.59 -1.96 4.56
CA ILE A 81 -4.71 -0.81 4.33
C ILE A 81 -5.31 0.15 3.30
N TRP A 82 -5.83 -0.38 2.18
CA TRP A 82 -6.34 0.44 1.08
C TRP A 82 -7.47 1.38 1.49
N ARG A 83 -8.40 0.94 2.33
CA ARG A 83 -9.48 1.79 2.85
C ARG A 83 -9.02 2.94 3.78
N ARG A 84 -7.73 2.96 4.15
CA ARG A 84 -7.12 3.98 5.01
C ARG A 84 -6.21 4.94 4.24
N LEU A 85 -5.90 4.62 3.00
CA LEU A 85 -5.00 5.43 2.17
C LEU A 85 -5.83 6.40 1.33
N ILE A 86 -5.42 7.66 1.36
CA ILE A 86 -5.91 8.70 0.47
C ILE A 86 -4.69 9.25 -0.26
N VAL A 87 -4.64 9.12 -1.58
CA VAL A 87 -3.54 9.60 -2.41
C VAL A 87 -3.96 10.90 -3.07
N ILE A 88 -3.32 12.00 -2.70
CA ILE A 88 -3.59 13.32 -3.28
C ILE A 88 -2.47 13.62 -4.27
N PRO A 89 -2.73 13.60 -5.59
CA PRO A 89 -1.70 13.84 -6.59
C PRO A 89 -1.35 15.31 -6.71
N PHE A 90 -0.06 15.64 -6.68
CA PHE A 90 0.49 16.97 -6.96
C PHE A 90 1.37 16.87 -8.21
N ASN A 91 0.73 16.93 -9.38
CA ASN A 91 1.40 16.67 -10.66
C ASN A 91 2.04 17.93 -11.29
N ALA A 92 1.76 19.11 -10.74
CA ALA A 92 2.29 20.36 -11.27
C ALA A 92 3.78 20.52 -10.95
N LYS A 93 4.59 20.75 -11.99
CA LYS A 93 5.99 21.14 -11.85
C LYS A 93 6.08 22.65 -11.72
N ILE A 94 6.66 23.13 -10.61
CA ILE A 94 6.97 24.54 -10.41
C ILE A 94 8.36 24.82 -11.00
N THR A 95 8.42 25.67 -12.02
CA THR A 95 9.68 25.97 -12.74
C THR A 95 9.82 27.46 -13.06
N GLY A 96 11.05 27.91 -13.25
CA GLY A 96 11.35 29.27 -13.68
C GLY A 96 10.90 30.32 -12.69
N LYS A 97 10.13 31.32 -13.14
CA LYS A 97 9.68 32.45 -12.31
C LYS A 97 8.66 32.05 -11.23
N SER A 98 8.02 30.88 -11.35
CA SER A 98 7.09 30.33 -10.37
C SER A 98 7.80 29.63 -9.21
N ASP A 99 9.10 29.34 -9.33
CA ASP A 99 9.92 28.74 -8.28
C ASP A 99 10.40 29.84 -7.30
N ILE A 100 9.58 30.15 -6.33
CA ILE A 100 9.87 31.16 -5.30
C ILE A 100 10.57 30.45 -4.13
N LYS A 101 11.80 30.84 -3.84
CA LYS A 101 12.57 30.30 -2.72
C LYS A 101 11.93 30.69 -1.38
N ASN A 102 11.96 29.73 -0.44
CA ASN A 102 11.36 29.87 0.90
C ASN A 102 9.88 30.28 0.86
N TYR A 103 9.13 29.81 -0.13
CA TYR A 103 7.73 30.19 -0.34
C TYR A 103 6.83 29.86 0.86
N SER A 104 7.16 28.82 1.60
CA SER A 104 6.46 28.48 2.84
C SER A 104 6.56 29.56 3.92
N GLU A 105 7.74 30.17 4.11
CA GLU A 105 7.94 31.30 5.02
C GLU A 105 7.19 32.54 4.53
N TYR A 106 7.29 32.82 3.23
CA TYR A 106 6.55 33.91 2.62
C TYR A 106 5.03 33.76 2.83
N LEU A 107 4.47 32.57 2.65
CA LEU A 107 3.06 32.29 2.89
C LEU A 107 2.69 32.45 4.37
N TYR A 108 3.53 31.99 5.28
CA TYR A 108 3.30 32.14 6.71
C TYR A 108 3.21 33.61 7.11
N ASP A 109 4.14 34.43 6.65
CA ASP A 109 4.23 35.84 7.03
C ASP A 109 3.15 36.71 6.36
N ASN A 110 2.80 36.41 5.11
CA ASN A 110 1.92 37.28 4.30
C ASN A 110 0.49 36.74 4.14
N ALA A 111 0.26 35.44 4.30
CA ALA A 111 -1.01 34.80 4.04
C ALA A 111 -1.48 33.87 5.19
N GLY A 112 -0.81 33.85 6.32
CA GLY A 112 -1.10 32.94 7.42
C GLY A 112 -2.56 33.00 7.90
N GLY A 113 -3.13 34.21 7.99
CA GLY A 113 -4.53 34.41 8.34
C GLY A 113 -5.52 33.83 7.31
N ALA A 114 -5.21 33.96 6.02
CA ALA A 114 -6.04 33.42 4.94
C ALA A 114 -5.95 31.87 4.92
N ILE A 115 -4.76 31.30 5.15
CA ILE A 115 -4.56 29.86 5.26
C ILE A 115 -5.35 29.30 6.43
N LEU A 116 -5.30 29.95 7.59
CA LEU A 116 -6.07 29.53 8.77
C LEU A 116 -7.58 29.58 8.50
N ALA A 117 -8.08 30.65 7.87
CA ALA A 117 -9.49 30.76 7.48
C ALA A 117 -9.91 29.62 6.54
N TRP A 118 -9.09 29.29 5.54
CA TRP A 118 -9.33 28.17 4.63
C TRP A 118 -9.39 26.82 5.36
N VAL A 119 -8.48 26.57 6.31
CA VAL A 119 -8.49 25.36 7.14
C VAL A 119 -9.76 25.29 7.99
N ILE A 120 -10.19 26.42 8.59
CA ILE A 120 -11.42 26.49 9.40
C ILE A 120 -12.66 26.19 8.53
N ASP A 121 -12.73 26.76 7.33
CA ASP A 121 -13.85 26.54 6.41
C ASP A 121 -13.89 25.08 5.92
N GLY A 122 -12.73 24.47 5.66
CA GLY A 122 -12.63 23.04 5.38
C GLY A 122 -13.15 22.20 6.54
N SER A 123 -12.80 22.54 7.77
CA SER A 123 -13.26 21.84 8.99
C SER A 123 -14.77 21.93 9.19
N LYS A 124 -15.37 23.11 8.93
CA LYS A 124 -16.84 23.28 8.96
C LYS A 124 -17.54 22.38 7.96
N LYS A 125 -17.05 22.33 6.71
CA LYS A 125 -17.59 21.45 5.67
C LYS A 125 -17.54 19.99 6.06
N VAL A 126 -16.46 19.52 6.67
CA VAL A 126 -16.33 18.14 7.16
C VAL A 126 -17.36 17.82 8.24
N ILE A 127 -17.60 18.76 9.16
CA ILE A 127 -18.63 18.60 10.22
C ILE A 127 -20.03 18.58 9.61
N GLU A 128 -20.34 19.48 8.67
CA GLU A 128 -21.63 19.52 7.96
C GLU A 128 -21.92 18.24 7.18
N LEU A 129 -20.90 17.59 6.65
CA LEU A 129 -20.96 16.29 5.96
C LEU A 129 -20.96 15.09 6.93
N ASN A 130 -21.10 15.29 8.23
CA ASN A 130 -21.02 14.23 9.24
C ASN A 130 -19.73 13.38 9.10
N TYR A 131 -18.61 14.03 8.81
CA TYR A 131 -17.28 13.39 8.60
C TYR A 131 -17.24 12.42 7.40
N GLN A 132 -18.20 12.46 6.51
CA GLN A 132 -18.20 11.72 5.25
C GLN A 132 -17.64 12.62 4.15
N ILE A 133 -16.34 12.54 3.94
CA ILE A 133 -15.65 13.36 2.94
C ILE A 133 -15.83 12.69 1.57
N PRO A 134 -16.48 13.34 0.58
CA PRO A 134 -16.52 12.82 -0.77
C PRO A 134 -15.09 12.79 -1.34
N VAL A 135 -14.72 11.66 -1.92
CA VAL A 135 -13.42 11.49 -2.57
C VAL A 135 -13.55 12.02 -4.00
N PRO A 136 -12.77 13.04 -4.42
CA PRO A 136 -12.77 13.53 -5.79
C PRO A 136 -12.27 12.45 -6.77
N ASP A 137 -12.75 12.49 -8.03
CA ASP A 137 -12.39 11.49 -9.05
C ASP A 137 -10.87 11.38 -9.25
N CYS A 138 -10.15 12.49 -9.30
CA CYS A 138 -8.68 12.48 -9.44
C CYS A 138 -7.95 11.80 -8.27
N VAL A 139 -8.51 11.83 -7.06
CA VAL A 139 -7.97 11.12 -5.90
C VAL A 139 -8.31 9.64 -5.99
N GLN A 140 -9.53 9.30 -6.42
CA GLN A 140 -9.93 7.90 -6.62
C GLN A 140 -9.11 7.22 -7.72
N GLU A 141 -8.90 7.92 -8.83
CA GLU A 141 -8.03 7.45 -9.92
C GLU A 141 -6.60 7.21 -9.43
N ALA A 142 -6.02 8.15 -8.68
CA ALA A 142 -4.68 7.99 -8.11
C ALA A 142 -4.58 6.80 -7.14
N ILE A 143 -5.61 6.53 -6.34
CA ILE A 143 -5.67 5.35 -5.47
C ILE A 143 -5.74 4.07 -6.29
N ASN A 144 -6.58 4.03 -7.33
CA ASN A 144 -6.74 2.85 -8.18
C ASN A 144 -5.45 2.54 -8.95
N GLU A 145 -4.80 3.57 -9.51
CA GLU A 145 -3.50 3.43 -10.17
C GLU A 145 -2.44 2.90 -9.20
N TYR A 146 -2.36 3.47 -8.02
CA TYR A 146 -1.41 3.04 -6.99
C TYR A 146 -1.65 1.60 -6.56
N ARG A 147 -2.91 1.18 -6.41
CA ARG A 147 -3.28 -0.20 -6.10
C ARG A 147 -2.88 -1.15 -7.22
N SER A 148 -3.16 -0.79 -8.47
CA SER A 148 -2.75 -1.57 -9.64
C SER A 148 -1.23 -1.75 -9.70
N GLN A 149 -0.45 -0.68 -9.54
CA GLN A 149 1.01 -0.76 -9.53
C GLN A 149 1.58 -1.68 -8.43
N ASN A 150 0.82 -1.94 -7.37
CA ASN A 150 1.22 -2.85 -6.28
C ASN A 150 0.69 -4.28 -6.45
N ASP A 151 -0.13 -4.54 -7.47
CA ASP A 151 -0.73 -5.85 -7.72
C ASP A 151 0.21 -6.77 -8.51
N TRP A 152 1.30 -7.12 -7.86
CA TRP A 152 2.33 -8.03 -8.38
C TRP A 152 1.76 -9.37 -8.86
N PHE A 153 0.64 -9.81 -8.25
CA PHE A 153 0.06 -11.12 -8.54
C PHE A 153 -0.70 -11.09 -9.86
N SER A 154 -1.56 -10.10 -10.07
CA SER A 154 -2.27 -9.92 -11.33
C SER A 154 -1.29 -9.71 -12.49
N HIS A 155 -0.26 -8.89 -12.32
CA HIS A 155 0.78 -8.70 -13.33
C HIS A 155 1.48 -10.02 -13.69
N PHE A 156 1.85 -10.82 -12.69
CA PHE A 156 2.46 -12.13 -12.96
C PHE A 156 1.51 -13.06 -13.74
N ILE A 157 0.22 -13.11 -13.36
CA ILE A 157 -0.77 -13.94 -14.05
C ILE A 157 -0.95 -13.46 -15.50
N GLU A 158 -1.12 -12.17 -15.71
CA GLU A 158 -1.30 -11.55 -17.03
C GLU A 158 -0.09 -11.78 -17.95
N ASP A 159 1.13 -11.60 -17.41
CA ASP A 159 2.36 -11.68 -18.21
C ASP A 159 2.82 -13.12 -18.47
N LYS A 160 2.61 -14.04 -17.52
CA LYS A 160 3.25 -15.37 -17.55
C LYS A 160 2.27 -16.53 -17.57
N CYS A 161 0.97 -16.30 -17.42
CA CYS A 161 -0.01 -17.37 -17.35
C CYS A 161 -1.13 -17.21 -18.40
N VAL A 162 -1.71 -18.34 -18.77
CA VAL A 162 -2.98 -18.42 -19.48
C VAL A 162 -4.01 -19.01 -18.51
N VAL A 163 -5.15 -18.33 -18.35
CA VAL A 163 -6.24 -18.73 -17.45
C VAL A 163 -7.30 -19.50 -18.24
N GLY A 164 -7.79 -20.61 -17.68
CA GLY A 164 -8.85 -21.42 -18.28
C GLY A 164 -9.15 -22.66 -17.43
N ASP A 165 -10.43 -23.03 -17.36
CA ASP A 165 -10.93 -24.07 -16.44
C ASP A 165 -10.28 -25.44 -16.66
N ASP A 166 -9.89 -25.76 -17.89
CA ASP A 166 -9.27 -27.03 -18.27
C ASP A 166 -7.77 -27.08 -17.99
N TYR A 167 -7.17 -25.94 -17.64
CA TYR A 167 -5.73 -25.86 -17.41
C TYR A 167 -5.34 -26.31 -16.00
N LYS A 168 -4.15 -26.83 -15.92
CA LYS A 168 -3.47 -27.12 -14.65
C LYS A 168 -1.98 -26.98 -14.82
N GLU A 169 -1.32 -26.47 -13.79
CA GLU A 169 0.14 -26.31 -13.80
C GLU A 169 0.77 -26.85 -12.52
N SER A 170 2.00 -27.33 -12.64
CA SER A 170 2.79 -27.77 -11.49
C SER A 170 3.06 -26.62 -10.52
N SER A 171 2.75 -26.83 -9.24
CA SER A 171 3.01 -25.81 -8.21
C SER A 171 4.48 -25.39 -8.13
N SER A 172 5.41 -26.30 -8.36
CA SER A 172 6.84 -26.02 -8.37
C SER A 172 7.25 -25.19 -9.59
N LEU A 173 6.69 -25.48 -10.77
CA LEU A 173 6.99 -24.75 -11.99
C LEU A 173 6.42 -23.33 -11.92
N LEU A 174 5.18 -23.16 -11.45
CA LEU A 174 4.58 -21.84 -11.22
C LEU A 174 5.45 -20.96 -10.31
N TYR A 175 5.91 -21.53 -9.18
CA TYR A 175 6.76 -20.76 -8.28
C TYR A 175 8.13 -20.44 -8.88
N GLN A 176 8.71 -21.34 -9.64
CA GLN A 176 10.00 -21.12 -10.32
C GLN A 176 9.86 -20.00 -11.38
N THR A 177 8.80 -20.04 -12.19
CA THR A 177 8.50 -19.00 -13.18
C THR A 177 8.24 -17.65 -12.50
N TYR A 178 7.47 -17.63 -11.42
CA TYR A 178 7.26 -16.42 -10.61
C TYR A 178 8.56 -15.85 -10.06
N ARG A 179 9.44 -16.70 -9.54
CA ARG A 179 10.74 -16.26 -9.02
C ARG A 179 11.60 -15.64 -10.11
N ASN A 180 11.66 -16.26 -11.29
CA ASN A 180 12.41 -15.72 -12.43
C ASN A 180 11.82 -14.38 -12.89
N TYR A 181 10.49 -14.31 -13.02
CA TYR A 181 9.77 -13.08 -13.33
C TYR A 181 10.13 -11.93 -12.37
N CYS A 182 10.11 -12.18 -11.06
CA CYS A 182 10.50 -11.16 -10.08
C CYS A 182 11.95 -10.71 -10.21
N ILE A 183 12.87 -11.63 -10.57
CA ILE A 183 14.27 -11.28 -10.79
C ILE A 183 14.42 -10.40 -12.04
N ASP A 184 13.75 -10.76 -13.13
CA ASP A 184 13.80 -10.05 -14.40
C ASP A 184 13.17 -8.64 -14.31
N THR A 185 12.10 -8.50 -13.52
CA THR A 185 11.39 -7.23 -13.30
C THR A 185 11.90 -6.44 -12.10
N ASN A 186 12.96 -6.92 -11.42
CA ASN A 186 13.51 -6.34 -10.20
C ASN A 186 12.46 -6.20 -9.09
N GLU A 187 11.54 -7.18 -9.00
CA GLU A 187 10.50 -7.25 -7.99
C GLU A 187 10.93 -8.09 -6.78
N TYR A 188 10.27 -7.88 -5.65
CA TYR A 188 10.52 -8.66 -4.43
C TYR A 188 9.99 -10.08 -4.58
N VAL A 189 10.85 -11.09 -4.45
CA VAL A 189 10.47 -12.50 -4.47
C VAL A 189 9.82 -12.88 -3.12
N ARG A 190 8.53 -13.16 -3.15
CA ARG A 190 7.80 -13.62 -1.96
C ARG A 190 8.09 -15.09 -1.67
N SER A 191 7.82 -15.51 -0.42
CA SER A 191 7.98 -16.92 -0.05
C SER A 191 7.03 -17.83 -0.85
N THR A 192 7.38 -19.10 -0.97
CA THR A 192 6.52 -20.12 -1.60
C THR A 192 5.14 -20.19 -0.94
N ALA A 193 5.09 -20.00 0.38
CA ALA A 193 3.84 -20.02 1.13
C ALA A 193 2.95 -18.83 0.76
N ASP A 194 3.50 -17.62 0.69
CA ASP A 194 2.75 -16.42 0.32
C ASP A 194 2.26 -16.48 -1.13
N PHE A 195 3.09 -17.00 -2.03
CA PHE A 195 2.72 -17.17 -3.43
C PHE A 195 1.57 -18.17 -3.62
N TYR A 196 1.63 -19.32 -2.95
CA TYR A 196 0.55 -20.31 -3.04
C TYR A 196 -0.72 -19.82 -2.36
N PHE A 197 -0.61 -19.08 -1.27
CA PHE A 197 -1.75 -18.44 -0.61
C PHE A 197 -2.42 -17.41 -1.53
N ALA A 198 -1.63 -16.65 -2.31
CA ALA A 198 -2.18 -15.71 -3.30
C ALA A 198 -2.96 -16.43 -4.41
N LEU A 199 -2.43 -17.57 -4.92
CA LEU A 199 -3.14 -18.40 -5.89
C LEU A 199 -4.47 -18.94 -5.34
N GLU A 200 -4.45 -19.49 -4.11
CA GLU A 200 -5.66 -20.01 -3.46
C GLU A 200 -6.71 -18.91 -3.23
N ASN A 201 -6.30 -17.72 -2.80
CA ASN A 201 -7.18 -16.55 -2.62
C ASN A 201 -7.76 -16.02 -3.94
N ALA A 202 -7.03 -16.18 -5.05
CA ALA A 202 -7.52 -15.82 -6.38
C ALA A 202 -8.47 -16.87 -6.97
N GLY A 203 -8.75 -17.96 -6.25
CA GLY A 203 -9.69 -18.99 -6.65
C GLY A 203 -9.08 -20.16 -7.42
N TYR A 204 -7.75 -20.25 -7.50
CA TYR A 204 -7.08 -21.40 -8.12
C TYR A 204 -6.96 -22.56 -7.12
N ASP A 205 -7.62 -23.68 -7.45
CA ASP A 205 -7.66 -24.83 -6.57
C ASP A 205 -6.35 -25.62 -6.59
N ARG A 206 -5.81 -25.88 -5.40
CA ARG A 206 -4.63 -26.71 -5.24
C ARG A 206 -5.01 -28.19 -5.15
N ILE A 207 -4.49 -28.99 -6.06
CA ILE A 207 -4.75 -30.44 -6.13
C ILE A 207 -3.47 -31.27 -6.01
N THR A 208 -3.63 -32.53 -5.60
CA THR A 208 -2.54 -33.52 -5.62
C THR A 208 -2.90 -34.66 -6.57
N GLN A 209 -2.06 -34.88 -7.57
CA GLN A 209 -2.22 -35.97 -8.54
C GLN A 209 -0.87 -36.69 -8.70
N ASN A 210 -0.84 -38.00 -8.62
CA ASN A 210 0.38 -38.81 -8.76
C ASN A 210 1.53 -38.34 -7.87
N ARG A 211 1.25 -38.03 -6.59
CA ARG A 211 2.21 -37.49 -5.61
C ARG A 211 2.82 -36.13 -5.96
N ARG A 212 2.30 -35.43 -6.97
CA ARG A 212 2.71 -34.07 -7.35
C ARG A 212 1.58 -33.09 -7.08
N ARG A 213 1.94 -31.85 -6.77
CA ARG A 213 0.99 -30.77 -6.49
C ARG A 213 0.83 -29.88 -7.71
N TYR A 214 -0.42 -29.53 -8.02
CA TYR A 214 -0.79 -28.67 -9.14
C TYR A 214 -1.77 -27.61 -8.68
N PHE A 215 -1.87 -26.53 -9.43
CA PHE A 215 -2.98 -25.59 -9.38
C PHE A 215 -3.83 -25.77 -10.64
N LYS A 216 -5.16 -25.73 -10.47
CA LYS A 216 -6.14 -25.76 -11.57
C LYS A 216 -6.52 -24.33 -11.96
N GLY A 217 -7.01 -24.18 -13.20
CA GLY A 217 -7.52 -22.92 -13.71
C GLY A 217 -6.49 -22.05 -14.42
N LEU A 218 -5.21 -22.48 -14.46
CA LEU A 218 -4.15 -21.75 -15.16
C LEU A 218 -3.03 -22.68 -15.62
N ARG A 219 -2.27 -22.21 -16.60
CA ARG A 219 -0.99 -22.77 -17.04
C ARG A 219 0.02 -21.66 -17.35
N ILE A 220 1.28 -21.97 -17.42
CA ILE A 220 2.32 -21.03 -17.88
C ILE A 220 2.15 -20.84 -19.41
N ARG A 221 2.35 -19.59 -19.87
CA ARG A 221 2.40 -19.26 -21.30
C ARG A 221 3.57 -19.97 -21.97
N THR A 222 3.33 -20.47 -23.19
CA THR A 222 4.34 -21.04 -24.08
C THR A 222 4.69 -20.03 -25.19
N GLU A 223 5.67 -20.33 -26.00
CA GLU A 223 6.03 -19.47 -27.14
C GLU A 223 4.87 -19.33 -28.14
N ASP A 224 4.09 -20.38 -28.32
CA ASP A 224 2.92 -20.38 -29.22
C ASP A 224 1.84 -19.38 -28.78
N ASP A 225 1.65 -19.20 -27.45
CA ASP A 225 0.65 -18.26 -26.92
C ASP A 225 0.99 -16.79 -27.22
N PHE A 226 2.26 -16.46 -27.41
CA PHE A 226 2.70 -15.12 -27.78
C PHE A 226 2.55 -14.84 -29.28
N GLU A 227 2.60 -15.89 -30.12
CA GLU A 227 2.41 -15.73 -31.58
C GLU A 227 0.94 -15.48 -31.94
N GLU A 228 -0.01 -16.05 -31.20
CA GLU A 228 -1.45 -15.83 -31.41
C GLU A 228 -1.88 -14.38 -31.07
N GLU A 229 -1.31 -13.74 -30.06
CA GLU A 229 -1.63 -12.34 -29.68
C GLU A 229 -1.17 -11.30 -30.72
N PHE A 230 -0.27 -11.64 -31.65
CA PHE A 230 0.19 -10.74 -32.73
C PHE A 230 -0.60 -10.90 -34.04
N LEU A 231 -1.57 -11.82 -34.11
CA LEU A 231 -2.32 -12.14 -35.32
C LEU A 231 -3.77 -11.59 -35.30
N ASP A 232 -4.21 -11.03 -34.19
CA ASP A 232 -5.49 -10.32 -33.99
C ASP A 232 -5.28 -8.78 -33.90
#